data_ae6fed36063f31c0349ed3e18f14c240
#
_entry.id   ae6fed36063f31c0349ed3e18f14c240
#
_cell.length_a   1.000
_cell.length_b   1.000
_cell.length_c   1.000
_cell.angle_alpha   90.00
_cell.angle_beta   90.00
_cell.angle_gamma   90.00
#
_symmetry.space_group_name_H-M   'P 1'
#
loop_
_entity.id
_entity.type
_entity.pdbx_description
1 polymer ?
#
loop_
_entity_poly.entity_id
_entity_poly.type
_entity_poly.pdbx_seq_one_letter_code
_entity_poly.pdbx_strand_id
1 'polypeptide(L)'
;MPDDPALASGNRPDPAIMRGVIPYLSLDGRASEAFDFYARAFGAREFGRFPDEENPDRLMHAQIEINGGCLMMTDCRAPWETEAPRPQGFNLQLVVTDGDAWWSRALAAGCTVVMPFERQFWGDRWDMLRDPFGIDWAIDEPAA
;
A
#
# COMPACT_ATOMS: atom_id res chain seq x y z
N MET A 1 -15.12 19.89 5.03
CA MET A 1 -15.78 20.69 6.06
C MET A 1 -14.74 21.30 6.96
N PRO A 2 -14.76 22.62 7.15
CA PRO A 2 -13.71 23.30 7.91
C PRO A 2 -13.62 22.89 9.39
N ASP A 3 -14.68 22.32 9.94
CA ASP A 3 -14.76 21.96 11.36
C ASP A 3 -14.56 20.47 11.63
N ASP A 4 -14.08 19.69 10.64
CA ASP A 4 -13.79 18.27 10.82
C ASP A 4 -12.56 18.12 11.74
N PRO A 5 -12.68 17.46 12.91
CA PRO A 5 -11.55 17.28 13.83
C PRO A 5 -10.38 16.53 13.19
N ALA A 6 -10.64 15.61 12.27
CA ALA A 6 -9.58 14.88 11.57
C ALA A 6 -8.74 15.83 10.71
N LEU A 7 -9.35 16.82 10.08
CA LEU A 7 -8.63 17.84 9.32
C LEU A 7 -7.86 18.79 10.24
N ALA A 8 -8.42 19.11 11.40
CA ALA A 8 -7.76 19.96 12.38
C ALA A 8 -6.53 19.31 13.00
N SER A 9 -6.48 17.98 13.06
CA SER A 9 -5.36 17.23 13.64
C SER A 9 -4.16 17.08 12.71
N GLY A 10 -4.22 17.63 11.51
CA GLY A 10 -3.15 17.50 10.50
C GLY A 10 -3.29 16.28 9.58
N ASN A 11 -4.34 15.48 9.75
CA ASN A 11 -4.64 14.32 8.90
C ASN A 11 -5.27 14.75 7.57
N ARG A 12 -4.69 15.76 6.95
CA ARG A 12 -5.20 16.25 5.66
C ARG A 12 -4.58 15.49 4.50
N PRO A 13 -5.39 15.17 3.46
CA PRO A 13 -4.81 14.63 2.23
C PRO A 13 -3.78 15.60 1.65
N ASP A 14 -2.64 15.08 1.22
CA ASP A 14 -1.64 15.87 0.52
C ASP A 14 -2.04 15.99 -0.95
N PRO A 15 -2.32 17.20 -1.47
CA PRO A 15 -2.70 17.36 -2.88
C PRO A 15 -1.64 16.88 -3.86
N ALA A 16 -0.39 16.78 -3.44
CA ALA A 16 0.68 16.29 -4.31
C ALA A 16 0.54 14.80 -4.63
N ILE A 17 -0.08 14.02 -3.74
CA ILE A 17 -0.28 12.58 -3.94
C ILE A 17 -1.75 12.19 -4.12
N MET A 18 -2.68 13.07 -3.76
CA MET A 18 -4.13 12.83 -3.88
C MET A 18 -4.63 13.17 -5.27
N ARG A 19 -4.17 12.40 -6.26
CA ARG A 19 -4.56 12.61 -7.65
C ARG A 19 -4.38 11.34 -8.49
N GLY A 20 -4.97 11.33 -9.66
CA GLY A 20 -4.89 10.19 -10.58
C GLY A 20 -5.69 9.00 -10.08
N VAL A 21 -5.21 7.82 -10.36
CA VAL A 21 -5.82 6.58 -9.90
C VAL A 21 -5.15 6.18 -8.58
N ILE A 22 -5.96 6.02 -7.55
CA ILE A 22 -5.47 5.67 -6.21
C ILE A 22 -5.99 4.28 -5.85
N PRO A 23 -5.10 3.32 -5.57
CA PRO A 23 -5.52 2.02 -5.06
C PRO A 23 -6.21 2.17 -3.69
N TYR A 24 -7.30 1.46 -3.50
CA TYR A 24 -8.02 1.44 -2.24
C TYR A 24 -8.18 -0.02 -1.81
N LEU A 25 -7.45 -0.42 -0.78
CA LEU A 25 -7.36 -1.81 -0.34
C LEU A 25 -8.35 -2.10 0.78
N SER A 26 -9.06 -3.22 0.68
CA SER A 26 -9.92 -3.74 1.74
C SER A 26 -9.18 -4.84 2.49
N LEU A 27 -8.87 -4.63 3.76
CA LEU A 27 -7.97 -5.48 4.54
C LEU A 27 -8.64 -6.23 5.69
N ASP A 28 -9.94 -6.02 5.89
CA ASP A 28 -10.78 -6.79 6.81
C ASP A 28 -10.17 -7.00 8.21
N GLY A 29 -9.75 -5.91 8.83
CA GLY A 29 -9.18 -5.91 10.18
C GLY A 29 -7.65 -5.85 10.22
N ARG A 30 -6.97 -5.92 9.09
CA ARG A 30 -5.51 -5.92 9.01
C ARG A 30 -4.90 -4.61 8.51
N ALA A 31 -5.68 -3.51 8.44
CA ALA A 31 -5.18 -2.26 7.89
C ALA A 31 -4.01 -1.67 8.68
N SER A 32 -4.08 -1.68 10.03
CA SER A 32 -2.97 -1.19 10.86
C SER A 32 -1.71 -2.05 10.70
N GLU A 33 -1.87 -3.37 10.64
CA GLU A 33 -0.77 -4.31 10.40
C GLU A 33 -0.16 -4.07 9.02
N ALA A 34 -1.00 -3.84 8.01
CA ALA A 34 -0.54 -3.55 6.66
C ALA A 34 0.24 -2.24 6.59
N PHE A 35 -0.25 -1.20 7.27
CA PHE A 35 0.48 0.06 7.34
C PHE A 35 1.90 -0.15 7.89
N ASP A 36 2.01 -0.84 9.02
CA ASP A 36 3.31 -1.09 9.66
C ASP A 36 4.23 -1.93 8.75
N PHE A 37 3.66 -2.90 8.05
CA PHE A 37 4.40 -3.69 7.08
C PHE A 37 4.92 -2.84 5.92
N TYR A 38 4.05 -2.01 5.32
CA TYR A 38 4.44 -1.17 4.19
C TYR A 38 5.47 -0.10 4.59
N ALA A 39 5.43 0.36 5.85
CA ALA A 39 6.47 1.26 6.37
C ALA A 39 7.84 0.56 6.37
N ARG A 40 7.90 -0.70 6.82
CA ARG A 40 9.14 -1.48 6.83
C ARG A 40 9.59 -1.90 5.43
N ALA A 41 8.66 -2.39 4.62
CA ALA A 41 8.99 -2.96 3.31
C ALA A 41 9.27 -1.90 2.25
N PHE A 42 8.49 -0.82 2.24
CA PHE A 42 8.49 0.16 1.14
C PHE A 42 8.68 1.60 1.59
N GLY A 43 8.96 1.83 2.87
CA GLY A 43 9.16 3.18 3.39
C GLY A 43 7.89 4.02 3.40
N ALA A 44 6.73 3.40 3.55
CA ALA A 44 5.45 4.11 3.58
C ALA A 44 5.40 5.16 4.70
N ARG A 45 4.78 6.30 4.40
CA ARG A 45 4.54 7.38 5.36
C ARG A 45 3.04 7.56 5.57
N GLU A 46 2.64 7.84 6.81
CA GLU A 46 1.24 8.04 7.17
C GLU A 46 0.77 9.45 6.82
N PHE A 47 -0.41 9.54 6.16
CA PHE A 47 -1.07 10.80 5.90
C PHE A 47 -2.46 10.89 6.55
N GLY A 48 -2.93 9.85 7.18
CA GLY A 48 -4.18 9.85 7.91
C GLY A 48 -4.57 8.45 8.36
N ARG A 49 -5.10 8.35 9.57
CA ARG A 49 -5.57 7.10 10.14
C ARG A 49 -6.85 7.40 10.94
N PHE A 50 -7.95 6.78 10.54
CA PHE A 50 -9.27 7.04 11.10
C PHE A 50 -9.86 5.74 11.64
N PRO A 51 -9.76 5.51 12.97
CA PRO A 51 -10.34 4.33 13.60
C PRO A 51 -11.87 4.27 13.42
N ASP A 52 -12.39 3.04 13.40
CA ASP A 52 -13.83 2.81 13.46
C ASP A 52 -14.34 3.21 14.86
N GLU A 53 -15.44 3.96 14.93
CA GLU A 53 -15.97 4.44 16.20
C GLU A 53 -16.48 3.31 17.09
N GLU A 54 -17.06 2.26 16.50
CA GLU A 54 -17.59 1.11 17.23
C GLU A 54 -16.50 0.12 17.62
N ASN A 55 -15.44 0.01 16.80
CA ASN A 55 -14.33 -0.90 17.06
C ASN A 55 -13.00 -0.21 16.69
N PRO A 56 -12.38 0.48 17.65
CA PRO A 56 -11.16 1.27 17.40
C PRO A 56 -9.95 0.47 16.93
N ASP A 57 -9.95 -0.86 17.07
CA ASP A 57 -8.89 -1.73 16.56
C ASP A 57 -8.96 -1.89 15.04
N ARG A 58 -10.10 -1.52 14.45
CA ARG A 58 -10.29 -1.52 13.00
C ARG A 58 -10.20 -0.10 12.47
N LEU A 59 -9.67 0.06 11.27
CA LEU A 59 -9.59 1.36 10.61
C LEU A 59 -10.75 1.51 9.63
N MET A 60 -11.54 2.56 9.81
CA MET A 60 -12.53 2.95 8.82
C MET A 60 -11.82 3.41 7.54
N HIS A 61 -10.71 4.13 7.69
CA HIS A 61 -9.93 4.66 6.56
C HIS A 61 -8.49 4.93 6.98
N ALA A 62 -7.57 4.69 6.07
CA ALA A 62 -6.18 5.11 6.21
C ALA A 62 -5.63 5.56 4.86
N GLN A 63 -4.73 6.52 4.91
CA GLN A 63 -4.02 7.03 3.75
C GLN A 63 -2.53 7.01 4.02
N ILE A 64 -1.78 6.46 3.08
CA ILE A 64 -0.32 6.40 3.15
C ILE A 64 0.28 6.86 1.84
N GLU A 65 1.55 7.26 1.90
CA GLU A 65 2.34 7.54 0.72
C GLU A 65 3.41 6.47 0.58
N ILE A 66 3.50 5.91 -0.61
CA ILE A 66 4.57 4.99 -0.99
C ILE A 66 5.15 5.49 -2.31
N ASN A 67 6.46 5.70 -2.34
CA ASN A 67 7.19 6.06 -3.58
C ASN A 67 6.56 7.24 -4.32
N GLY A 68 6.05 8.23 -3.59
CA GLY A 68 5.46 9.44 -4.17
C GLY A 68 4.00 9.31 -4.59
N GLY A 69 3.37 8.17 -4.36
CA GLY A 69 1.96 7.92 -4.67
C GLY A 69 1.12 7.67 -3.43
N CYS A 70 -0.17 7.89 -3.54
CA CYS A 70 -1.11 7.62 -2.46
C CYS A 70 -1.66 6.20 -2.56
N LEU A 71 -1.83 5.56 -1.41
CA LEU A 71 -2.54 4.29 -1.27
C LEU A 71 -3.49 4.42 -0.09
N MET A 72 -4.72 3.98 -0.28
CA MET A 72 -5.75 4.01 0.75
C MET A 72 -6.09 2.61 1.23
N MET A 73 -6.54 2.50 2.48
CA MET A 73 -6.90 1.23 3.08
C MET A 73 -8.14 1.38 3.95
N THR A 74 -8.91 0.31 4.06
CA THR A 74 -10.04 0.22 4.97
C THR A 74 -10.17 -1.21 5.52
N ASP A 75 -10.71 -1.30 6.74
CA ASP A 75 -11.13 -2.58 7.32
C ASP A 75 -12.64 -2.81 7.18
N CYS A 76 -13.36 -1.84 6.66
CA CYS A 76 -14.81 -1.93 6.50
C CYS A 76 -15.15 -2.74 5.27
N ARG A 77 -16.18 -3.60 5.40
CA ARG A 77 -16.79 -4.29 4.27
C ARG A 77 -17.98 -3.51 3.76
N ALA A 78 -18.25 -3.58 2.46
CA ALA A 78 -19.51 -3.11 1.92
C ALA A 78 -20.66 -3.99 2.47
N PRO A 79 -21.88 -3.44 2.64
CA PRO A 79 -23.00 -4.20 3.23
C PRO A 79 -23.38 -5.47 2.47
N TRP A 80 -23.08 -5.55 1.19
CA TRP A 80 -23.37 -6.71 0.35
C TRP A 80 -22.25 -7.77 0.34
N GLU A 81 -21.11 -7.50 0.97
CA GLU A 81 -19.99 -8.44 1.05
C GLU A 81 -20.20 -9.41 2.18
N THR A 82 -20.24 -10.70 1.87
CA THR A 82 -20.45 -11.78 2.84
C THR A 82 -19.14 -12.46 3.26
N GLU A 83 -18.08 -12.27 2.48
CA GLU A 83 -16.77 -12.86 2.73
C GLU A 83 -15.68 -11.79 2.74
N ALA A 84 -14.53 -12.10 3.36
CA ALA A 84 -13.37 -11.23 3.30
C ALA A 84 -12.91 -11.04 1.85
N PRO A 85 -12.61 -9.82 1.42
CA PRO A 85 -12.14 -9.57 0.06
C PRO A 85 -10.81 -10.27 -0.19
N ARG A 86 -10.63 -10.78 -1.42
CA ARG A 86 -9.40 -11.42 -1.87
C ARG A 86 -8.79 -10.61 -3.00
N PRO A 87 -7.56 -10.09 -2.83
CA PRO A 87 -6.88 -9.38 -3.91
C PRO A 87 -6.54 -10.35 -5.04
N GLN A 88 -6.97 -10.01 -6.25
CA GLN A 88 -6.64 -10.80 -7.44
C GLN A 88 -6.83 -9.97 -8.71
N GLY A 89 -6.12 -10.36 -9.76
CA GLY A 89 -6.29 -9.75 -11.07
C GLY A 89 -5.53 -8.45 -11.26
N PHE A 90 -4.64 -8.08 -10.33
CA PHE A 90 -3.83 -6.86 -10.44
C PHE A 90 -2.53 -7.02 -9.65
N ASN A 91 -1.60 -6.13 -9.92
CA ASN A 91 -0.43 -5.91 -9.06
C ASN A 91 -0.16 -4.41 -8.99
N LEU A 92 0.62 -3.99 -8.00
CA LEU A 92 0.98 -2.59 -7.80
C LEU A 92 2.45 -2.42 -8.17
N GLN A 93 2.74 -1.47 -9.06
CA GLN A 93 4.09 -1.24 -9.58
C GLN A 93 4.81 -0.15 -8.78
N LEU A 94 6.04 -0.43 -8.37
CA LEU A 94 6.93 0.52 -7.71
C LEU A 94 8.06 0.82 -8.69
N VAL A 95 7.95 1.95 -9.38
CA VAL A 95 8.96 2.38 -10.36
C VAL A 95 10.05 3.16 -9.62
N VAL A 96 11.25 2.60 -9.58
CA VAL A 96 12.35 3.08 -8.74
C VAL A 96 13.67 3.10 -9.51
N THR A 97 14.68 3.81 -8.98
CA THR A 97 16.01 3.86 -9.56
C THR A 97 17.04 2.99 -8.83
N ASP A 98 16.74 2.58 -7.61
CA ASP A 98 17.61 1.80 -6.74
C ASP A 98 16.95 0.47 -6.37
N GLY A 99 16.60 -0.30 -7.40
CA GLY A 99 15.83 -1.54 -7.27
C GLY A 99 16.41 -2.55 -6.29
N ASP A 100 17.72 -2.70 -6.22
CA ASP A 100 18.34 -3.64 -5.29
C ASP A 100 18.04 -3.29 -3.83
N ALA A 101 18.03 -2.00 -3.49
CA ALA A 101 17.69 -1.55 -2.13
C ALA A 101 16.23 -1.82 -1.80
N TRP A 102 15.32 -1.56 -2.75
CA TRP A 102 13.90 -1.85 -2.59
C TRP A 102 13.64 -3.35 -2.43
N TRP A 103 14.29 -4.15 -3.26
CA TRP A 103 14.21 -5.62 -3.21
C TRP A 103 14.65 -6.14 -1.84
N SER A 104 15.84 -5.75 -1.38
CA SER A 104 16.39 -6.21 -0.11
C SER A 104 15.48 -5.84 1.07
N ARG A 105 14.97 -4.61 1.08
CA ARG A 105 14.08 -4.13 2.14
C ARG A 105 12.75 -4.89 2.15
N ALA A 106 12.16 -5.12 0.99
CA ALA A 106 10.91 -5.85 0.87
C ALA A 106 11.04 -7.30 1.37
N LEU A 107 12.12 -7.98 1.00
CA LEU A 107 12.37 -9.34 1.47
C LEU A 107 12.64 -9.39 2.97
N ALA A 108 13.42 -8.44 3.50
CA ALA A 108 13.70 -8.37 4.93
C ALA A 108 12.42 -8.14 5.74
N ALA A 109 11.44 -7.43 5.19
CA ALA A 109 10.17 -7.20 5.85
C ALA A 109 9.23 -8.41 5.82
N GLY A 110 9.42 -9.33 4.87
CA GLY A 110 8.64 -10.57 4.80
C GLY A 110 7.84 -10.79 3.52
N CYS A 111 8.12 -10.05 2.44
CA CYS A 111 7.52 -10.36 1.14
C CYS A 111 8.00 -11.72 0.61
N THR A 112 7.09 -12.44 -0.03
CA THR A 112 7.38 -13.71 -0.71
C THR A 112 7.73 -13.45 -2.17
N VAL A 113 8.78 -14.10 -2.66
CA VAL A 113 9.17 -13.98 -4.07
C VAL A 113 8.24 -14.82 -4.94
N VAL A 114 7.56 -14.16 -5.87
CA VAL A 114 6.80 -14.83 -6.95
C VAL A 114 7.66 -14.95 -8.20
N MET A 115 8.35 -13.85 -8.57
CA MET A 115 9.36 -13.83 -9.62
C MET A 115 10.58 -13.04 -9.11
N PRO A 116 11.81 -13.55 -9.29
CA PRO A 116 12.99 -12.87 -8.79
C PRO A 116 13.28 -11.57 -9.54
N PHE A 117 13.94 -10.62 -8.84
CA PHE A 117 14.33 -9.34 -9.40
C PHE A 117 15.51 -9.50 -10.35
N GLU A 118 15.24 -9.39 -11.64
CA GLU A 118 16.26 -9.58 -12.68
C GLU A 118 15.87 -8.84 -13.97
N ARG A 119 16.84 -8.69 -14.87
CA ARG A 119 16.62 -8.02 -16.14
C ARG A 119 15.65 -8.81 -17.00
N GLN A 120 14.68 -8.09 -17.57
CA GLN A 120 13.68 -8.66 -18.46
C GLN A 120 14.00 -8.34 -19.91
N PHE A 121 13.28 -8.99 -20.85
CA PHE A 121 13.54 -8.84 -22.29
C PHE A 121 13.31 -7.40 -22.79
N TRP A 122 12.46 -6.60 -22.09
CA TRP A 122 12.22 -5.20 -22.46
C TRP A 122 13.26 -4.23 -21.88
N GLY A 123 14.25 -4.73 -21.15
CA GLY A 123 15.39 -3.96 -20.65
C GLY A 123 15.33 -3.54 -19.19
N ASP A 124 14.16 -3.47 -18.60
CA ASP A 124 14.02 -3.13 -17.19
C ASP A 124 14.44 -4.30 -16.31
N ARG A 125 14.86 -3.99 -15.06
CA ARG A 125 14.93 -4.99 -13.99
C ARG A 125 13.58 -4.99 -13.29
N TRP A 126 13.02 -6.18 -13.10
CA TRP A 126 11.65 -6.30 -12.64
C TRP A 126 11.45 -7.57 -11.83
N ASP A 127 10.57 -7.53 -10.85
CA ASP A 127 10.20 -8.67 -10.03
C ASP A 127 8.69 -8.79 -9.88
N MET A 128 8.26 -9.83 -9.16
CA MET A 128 6.93 -9.94 -8.59
C MET A 128 7.07 -10.47 -7.17
N LEU A 129 6.55 -9.71 -6.21
CA LEU A 129 6.54 -10.06 -4.80
C LEU A 129 5.10 -10.14 -4.31
N ARG A 130 4.86 -10.96 -3.31
CA ARG A 130 3.56 -11.02 -2.63
C ARG A 130 3.74 -10.62 -1.18
N ASP A 131 2.90 -9.69 -0.70
CA ASP A 131 2.92 -9.28 0.69
C ASP A 131 2.11 -10.26 1.57
N PRO A 132 2.17 -10.11 2.92
CA PRO A 132 1.43 -10.99 3.82
C PRO A 132 -0.10 -10.90 3.71
N PHE A 133 -0.61 -9.90 3.01
CA PHE A 133 -2.05 -9.66 2.84
C PHE A 133 -2.56 -10.20 1.51
N GLY A 134 -1.70 -10.86 0.74
CA GLY A 134 -2.05 -11.45 -0.54
C GLY A 134 -2.00 -10.50 -1.73
N ILE A 135 -1.46 -9.30 -1.56
CA ILE A 135 -1.34 -8.31 -2.62
C ILE A 135 -0.01 -8.46 -3.32
N ASP A 136 -0.04 -8.48 -4.66
CA ASP A 136 1.16 -8.57 -5.48
C ASP A 136 1.71 -7.19 -5.80
N TRP A 137 3.03 -7.07 -5.67
CA TRP A 137 3.81 -5.86 -5.93
C TRP A 137 4.92 -6.17 -6.89
N ALA A 138 5.26 -5.23 -7.74
CA ALA A 138 6.42 -5.34 -8.61
C ALA A 138 7.34 -4.15 -8.40
N ILE A 139 8.63 -4.43 -8.20
CA ILE A 139 9.68 -3.42 -8.24
C ILE A 139 10.12 -3.34 -9.70
N ASP A 140 10.06 -2.18 -10.30
CA ASP A 140 10.42 -1.92 -11.68
C ASP A 140 11.52 -0.86 -11.70
N GLU A 141 12.73 -1.28 -12.08
CA GLU A 141 13.85 -0.37 -12.29
C GLU A 141 14.04 -0.20 -13.79
N PRO A 142 13.58 0.92 -14.37
CA PRO A 142 13.70 1.12 -15.81
C PRO A 142 15.13 1.10 -16.29
N ALA A 143 15.33 0.65 -17.53
CA ALA A 143 16.62 0.71 -18.20
C ALA A 143 17.10 2.17 -18.29
N ALA A 144 18.38 2.38 -18.07
CA ALA A 144 18.99 3.71 -18.12
C ALA A 144 19.06 4.28 -19.54
#